data_d0bb7630d9c3ca53c0de869108e52713
#
_entry.id   d0bb7630d9c3ca53c0de869108e52713
#
_cell.length_a   1.000
_cell.length_b   1.000
_cell.length_c   1.000
_cell.angle_alpha   90.00
_cell.angle_beta   90.00
_cell.angle_gamma   90.00
#
_symmetry.space_group_name_H-M   'P 1'
#
loop_
_entity.id
_entity.type
_entity.pdbx_description
1 polymer ?
#
loop_
_entity_poly.entity_id
_entity_poly.type
_entity_poly.pdbx_seq_one_letter_code
_entity_poly.pdbx_strand_id
1 'polypeptide(L)'
;ILSLAVNFAPEDVGFLPIDFKGGGMANLFAKLPHLMGAITNLDGAASARALKSIRAELQKRQREFGRFGVNHINAYTKLYKEGKRLAGSQDGKEYPTKPIPHLFLISDEFAELKQNEPEFMTELVSTARIGRSLGVHLILATQKPSGVVDDQIWSNSRFKLALKVADESDSKEIIKTPDAASIIQPGRAYLQVGNNEIYELFQSAWSGARYAPTVKSRTEEVDNRIWLINELG
;
A
#
# COMPACT_ATOMS: atom_id res chain seq x y z
N ILE A 1 -4.54 -2.42 -3.76
CA ILE A 1 -4.12 -1.84 -5.06
C ILE A 1 -5.28 -1.08 -5.70
N LEU A 2 -6.39 -1.74 -6.07
CA LEU A 2 -7.49 -1.08 -6.78
C LEU A 2 -8.05 0.13 -6.04
N SER A 3 -8.25 0.05 -4.72
CA SER A 3 -8.76 1.17 -3.92
C SER A 3 -7.85 2.41 -4.02
N LEU A 4 -6.54 2.23 -3.96
CA LEU A 4 -5.59 3.34 -4.13
C LEU A 4 -5.60 3.86 -5.57
N ALA A 5 -5.61 2.97 -6.57
CA ALA A 5 -5.58 3.36 -7.97
C ALA A 5 -6.85 4.12 -8.44
N VAL A 6 -8.00 3.84 -7.84
CA VAL A 6 -9.26 4.55 -8.16
C VAL A 6 -9.30 5.93 -7.52
N ASN A 7 -8.71 6.08 -6.31
CA ASN A 7 -8.79 7.32 -5.54
C ASN A 7 -7.62 8.29 -5.78
N PHE A 8 -6.48 7.82 -6.32
CA PHE A 8 -5.28 8.61 -6.49
C PHE A 8 -4.72 8.50 -7.91
N ALA A 9 -4.19 9.57 -8.43
CA ALA A 9 -3.55 9.59 -9.75
C ALA A 9 -2.18 8.88 -9.73
N PRO A 10 -1.64 8.42 -10.88
CA PRO A 10 -0.28 7.87 -10.97
C PRO A 10 0.82 8.86 -10.54
N GLU A 11 0.53 10.15 -10.56
CA GLU A 11 1.42 11.20 -10.02
C GLU A 11 1.50 11.18 -8.49
N ASP A 12 0.48 10.66 -7.80
CA ASP A 12 0.39 10.61 -6.34
C ASP A 12 0.80 9.25 -5.77
N VAL A 13 0.50 8.15 -6.49
CA VAL A 13 0.70 6.77 -6.02
C VAL A 13 1.24 5.86 -7.12
N GLY A 14 2.26 5.07 -6.81
CA GLY A 14 2.81 4.04 -7.68
C GLY A 14 2.96 2.70 -6.96
N PHE A 15 2.92 1.60 -7.71
CA PHE A 15 3.03 0.24 -7.19
C PHE A 15 4.22 -0.49 -7.78
N LEU A 16 4.91 -1.27 -6.94
CA LEU A 16 5.96 -2.21 -7.31
C LEU A 16 5.64 -3.58 -6.66
N PRO A 17 4.91 -4.45 -7.36
CA PRO A 17 4.69 -5.82 -6.90
C PRO A 17 6.00 -6.61 -6.81
N ILE A 18 6.13 -7.38 -5.73
CA ILE A 18 7.20 -8.35 -5.49
C ILE A 18 6.52 -9.72 -5.42
N ASP A 19 6.59 -10.47 -6.51
CA ASP A 19 5.86 -11.71 -6.70
C ASP A 19 6.86 -12.86 -6.93
N PHE A 20 7.06 -13.65 -5.88
CA PHE A 20 8.01 -14.77 -5.91
C PHE A 20 7.55 -15.93 -6.82
N LYS A 21 6.23 -16.08 -7.03
CA LYS A 21 5.61 -17.22 -7.74
C LYS A 21 5.44 -17.00 -9.27
N GLY A 22 6.25 -16.18 -9.90
CA GLY A 22 6.23 -16.06 -11.36
C GLY A 22 5.30 -15.00 -11.95
N GLY A 23 4.93 -14.00 -11.18
CA GLY A 23 4.31 -12.78 -11.70
C GLY A 23 2.79 -12.80 -11.83
N GLY A 24 2.09 -13.71 -11.17
CA GLY A 24 0.62 -13.80 -11.23
C GLY A 24 -0.06 -12.50 -10.82
N MET A 25 0.33 -11.94 -9.67
CA MET A 25 -0.19 -10.65 -9.19
C MET A 25 0.24 -9.50 -10.11
N ALA A 26 1.51 -9.45 -10.52
CA ALA A 26 2.02 -8.39 -11.37
C ALA A 26 1.30 -8.33 -12.72
N ASN A 27 1.00 -9.49 -13.32
CA ASN A 27 0.30 -9.59 -14.59
C ASN A 27 -1.15 -9.08 -14.52
N LEU A 28 -1.84 -9.26 -13.40
CA LEU A 28 -3.21 -8.75 -13.20
C LEU A 28 -3.25 -7.22 -13.30
N PHE A 29 -2.19 -6.55 -12.92
CA PHE A 29 -2.09 -5.09 -12.89
C PHE A 29 -1.24 -4.50 -14.01
N ALA A 30 -0.78 -5.30 -14.98
CA ALA A 30 0.13 -4.89 -16.05
C ALA A 30 -0.35 -3.67 -16.86
N LYS A 31 -1.67 -3.49 -16.97
CA LYS A 31 -2.28 -2.36 -17.70
C LYS A 31 -2.58 -1.15 -16.79
N LEU A 32 -2.29 -1.24 -15.49
CA LEU A 32 -2.57 -0.16 -14.56
C LEU A 32 -1.50 0.94 -14.71
N PRO A 33 -1.87 2.20 -14.97
CA PRO A 33 -0.90 3.28 -15.18
C PRO A 33 -0.05 3.60 -13.94
N HIS A 34 -0.45 3.12 -12.77
CA HIS A 34 0.27 3.25 -11.50
C HIS A 34 1.41 2.24 -11.35
N LEU A 35 1.51 1.24 -12.24
CA LEU A 35 2.55 0.21 -12.13
C LEU A 35 3.90 0.80 -12.54
N MET A 36 4.84 0.88 -11.58
CA MET A 36 6.20 1.40 -11.79
C MET A 36 7.18 0.32 -12.28
N GLY A 37 6.80 -0.94 -12.17
CA GLY A 37 7.56 -2.12 -12.51
C GLY A 37 7.08 -3.31 -11.70
N ALA A 38 7.76 -4.45 -11.83
CA ALA A 38 7.50 -5.65 -11.04
C ALA A 38 8.79 -6.42 -10.80
N ILE A 39 8.90 -7.08 -9.67
CA ILE A 39 9.99 -8.01 -9.33
C ILE A 39 9.36 -9.41 -9.31
N THR A 40 9.56 -10.19 -10.36
CA THR A 40 8.87 -11.47 -10.57
C THR A 40 9.78 -12.68 -10.58
N ASN A 41 11.07 -12.46 -10.58
CA ASN A 41 12.06 -13.52 -10.50
C ASN A 41 13.11 -13.13 -9.45
N LEU A 42 13.20 -13.90 -8.39
CA LEU A 42 14.06 -13.68 -7.25
C LEU A 42 15.07 -14.81 -7.12
N ASP A 43 15.81 -15.10 -8.20
CA ASP A 43 17.09 -15.79 -8.05
C ASP A 43 18.12 -14.85 -7.38
N GLY A 44 19.15 -15.38 -6.73
CA GLY A 44 20.08 -14.56 -5.94
C GLY A 44 20.66 -13.35 -6.67
N ALA A 45 20.88 -13.43 -7.97
CA ALA A 45 21.36 -12.30 -8.78
C ALA A 45 20.24 -11.27 -9.05
N ALA A 46 19.01 -11.71 -9.26
CA ALA A 46 17.87 -10.84 -9.47
C ALA A 46 17.47 -10.12 -8.17
N SER A 47 17.52 -10.82 -7.03
CA SER A 47 17.31 -10.26 -5.70
C SER A 47 18.27 -9.11 -5.40
N ALA A 48 19.57 -9.32 -5.65
CA ALA A 48 20.59 -8.28 -5.47
C ALA A 48 20.35 -7.06 -6.38
N ARG A 49 19.96 -7.28 -7.65
CA ARG A 49 19.62 -6.18 -8.57
C ARG A 49 18.38 -5.41 -8.13
N ALA A 50 17.35 -6.12 -7.64
CA ALA A 50 16.13 -5.52 -7.13
C ALA A 50 16.41 -4.60 -5.93
N LEU A 51 17.16 -5.07 -4.94
CA LEU A 51 17.58 -4.26 -3.79
C LEU A 51 18.40 -3.04 -4.21
N LYS A 52 19.34 -3.22 -5.15
CA LYS A 52 20.13 -2.12 -5.69
C LYS A 52 19.24 -1.06 -6.35
N SER A 53 18.22 -1.48 -7.08
CA SER A 53 17.27 -0.58 -7.73
C SER A 53 16.41 0.18 -6.71
N ILE A 54 15.93 -0.49 -5.68
CA ILE A 54 15.16 0.14 -4.60
C ILE A 54 16.03 1.17 -3.85
N ARG A 55 17.28 0.81 -3.51
CA ARG A 55 18.23 1.73 -2.88
C ARG A 55 18.55 2.94 -3.77
N ALA A 56 18.72 2.74 -5.07
CA ALA A 56 18.94 3.82 -6.03
C ALA A 56 17.75 4.79 -6.11
N GLU A 57 16.52 4.27 -6.05
CA GLU A 57 15.31 5.12 -5.99
C GLU A 57 15.26 5.94 -4.69
N LEU A 58 15.60 5.35 -3.53
CA LEU A 58 15.69 6.11 -2.28
C LEU A 58 16.72 7.23 -2.36
N GLN A 59 17.92 6.94 -2.88
CA GLN A 59 18.97 7.94 -3.05
C GLN A 59 18.57 9.05 -4.01
N LYS A 60 17.87 8.72 -5.09
CA LYS A 60 17.32 9.70 -6.04
C LYS A 60 16.33 10.62 -5.33
N ARG A 61 15.39 10.08 -4.55
CA ARG A 61 14.42 10.86 -3.76
C ARG A 61 15.11 11.78 -2.75
N GLN A 62 16.12 11.28 -2.04
CA GLN A 62 16.91 12.09 -1.11
C GLN A 62 17.58 13.27 -1.81
N ARG A 63 18.21 13.04 -2.97
CA ARG A 63 18.83 14.12 -3.75
C ARG A 63 17.82 15.17 -4.20
N GLU A 64 16.68 14.72 -4.75
CA GLU A 64 15.63 15.64 -5.20
C GLU A 64 15.04 16.43 -4.01
N PHE A 65 14.81 15.79 -2.88
CA PHE A 65 14.32 16.51 -1.69
C PHE A 65 15.35 17.53 -1.18
N GLY A 66 16.64 17.14 -1.15
CA GLY A 66 17.73 18.05 -0.78
C GLY A 66 17.84 19.26 -1.71
N ARG A 67 17.64 19.08 -3.03
CA ARG A 67 17.63 20.16 -4.01
C ARG A 67 16.59 21.23 -3.71
N PHE A 68 15.42 20.82 -3.24
CA PHE A 68 14.31 21.73 -2.90
C PHE A 68 14.21 22.07 -1.41
N GLY A 69 15.21 21.67 -0.59
CA GLY A 69 15.26 21.98 0.83
C GLY A 69 14.15 21.31 1.66
N VAL A 70 13.64 20.17 1.21
CA VAL A 70 12.61 19.39 1.94
C VAL A 70 13.16 18.05 2.40
N ASN A 71 12.53 17.47 3.41
CA ASN A 71 12.93 16.18 4.00
C ASN A 71 11.81 15.13 4.03
N HIS A 72 10.65 15.47 3.46
CA HIS A 72 9.48 14.61 3.49
C HIS A 72 8.69 14.68 2.19
N ILE A 73 8.18 13.54 1.72
CA ILE A 73 7.42 13.42 0.47
C ILE A 73 6.25 14.40 0.39
N ASN A 74 5.52 14.61 1.49
CA ASN A 74 4.35 15.51 1.49
C ASN A 74 4.77 16.96 1.24
N ALA A 75 5.92 17.39 1.76
CA ALA A 75 6.46 18.73 1.51
C ALA A 75 6.88 18.89 0.04
N TYR A 76 7.54 17.87 -0.54
CA TYR A 76 7.89 17.85 -1.95
C TYR A 76 6.64 17.90 -2.84
N THR A 77 5.63 17.07 -2.57
CA THR A 77 4.37 17.05 -3.32
C THR A 77 3.65 18.39 -3.24
N LYS A 78 3.66 19.05 -2.08
CA LYS A 78 3.10 20.40 -1.93
C LYS A 78 3.80 21.41 -2.83
N LEU A 79 5.14 21.42 -2.83
CA LEU A 79 5.93 22.30 -3.71
C LEU A 79 5.66 22.04 -5.20
N TYR A 80 5.61 20.75 -5.59
CA TYR A 80 5.28 20.38 -6.97
C TYR A 80 3.89 20.89 -7.40
N LYS A 81 2.86 20.69 -6.57
CA LYS A 81 1.49 21.15 -6.85
C LYS A 81 1.41 22.69 -6.87
N GLU A 82 2.16 23.36 -6.02
CA GLU A 82 2.27 24.83 -6.01
C GLU A 82 2.94 25.35 -7.27
N GLY A 83 4.08 24.79 -7.69
CA GLY A 83 4.75 25.15 -8.94
C GLY A 83 3.87 24.92 -10.16
N LYS A 84 3.11 23.83 -10.21
CA LYS A 84 2.14 23.55 -11.29
C LYS A 84 1.01 24.60 -11.33
N ARG A 85 0.54 25.05 -10.16
CA ARG A 85 -0.51 26.09 -10.04
C ARG A 85 0.02 27.48 -10.45
N LEU A 86 1.29 27.77 -10.13
CA LEU A 86 1.92 29.05 -10.41
C LEU A 86 2.64 29.10 -11.77
N ALA A 87 2.45 28.08 -12.62
CA ALA A 87 3.06 28.02 -13.94
C ALA A 87 2.77 29.28 -14.72
N GLY A 88 3.83 30.08 -15.01
CA GLY A 88 3.75 31.38 -15.64
C GLY A 88 3.88 32.57 -14.69
N SER A 89 3.87 32.41 -13.38
CA SER A 89 4.15 33.47 -12.40
C SER A 89 5.66 33.53 -12.11
N GLN A 90 6.25 34.70 -12.17
CA GLN A 90 7.66 34.92 -11.79
C GLN A 90 7.73 35.29 -10.29
N ASP A 91 7.71 34.31 -9.40
CA ASP A 91 7.93 34.55 -7.97
C ASP A 91 9.40 34.36 -7.53
N GLY A 92 10.28 34.07 -8.51
CA GLY A 92 11.72 33.89 -8.28
C GLY A 92 12.09 32.57 -7.54
N LYS A 93 11.13 31.69 -7.28
CA LYS A 93 11.37 30.40 -6.63
C LYS A 93 11.52 29.27 -7.65
N GLU A 94 12.40 28.31 -7.33
CA GLU A 94 12.50 27.07 -8.08
C GLU A 94 11.53 26.04 -7.50
N TYR A 95 10.70 25.45 -8.37
CA TYR A 95 9.75 24.42 -8.03
C TYR A 95 10.08 23.10 -8.71
N PRO A 96 9.73 21.94 -8.08
CA PRO A 96 9.83 20.66 -8.75
C PRO A 96 9.00 20.62 -10.04
N THR A 97 9.59 20.12 -11.12
CA THR A 97 8.90 20.00 -12.42
C THR A 97 8.32 18.60 -12.65
N LYS A 98 8.72 17.63 -11.83
CA LYS A 98 8.26 16.24 -11.93
C LYS A 98 7.65 15.78 -10.62
N PRO A 99 6.52 15.05 -10.66
CA PRO A 99 5.96 14.44 -9.45
C PRO A 99 6.84 13.28 -8.98
N ILE A 100 6.84 13.07 -7.68
CA ILE A 100 7.38 11.85 -7.06
C ILE A 100 6.22 11.18 -6.32
N PRO A 101 5.69 10.06 -6.83
CA PRO A 101 4.57 9.39 -6.19
C PRO A 101 5.00 8.66 -4.90
N HIS A 102 4.06 8.45 -3.98
CA HIS A 102 4.20 7.43 -2.95
C HIS A 102 4.37 6.07 -3.61
N LEU A 103 5.44 5.35 -3.32
CA LEU A 103 5.75 4.04 -3.88
C LEU A 103 5.40 2.94 -2.89
N PHE A 104 4.49 2.07 -3.28
CA PHE A 104 4.10 0.89 -2.50
C PHE A 104 4.79 -0.35 -3.06
N LEU A 105 5.70 -0.91 -2.26
CA LEU A 105 6.31 -2.22 -2.48
C LEU A 105 5.35 -3.26 -1.89
N ILE A 106 4.87 -4.20 -2.69
CA ILE A 106 3.81 -5.14 -2.28
C ILE A 106 4.28 -6.56 -2.47
N SER A 107 4.45 -7.30 -1.37
CA SER A 107 4.74 -8.73 -1.39
C SER A 107 3.47 -9.51 -1.03
N ASP A 108 2.98 -10.32 -1.96
CA ASP A 108 1.73 -11.08 -1.82
C ASP A 108 1.84 -12.28 -0.87
N GLU A 109 2.99 -12.97 -0.89
CA GLU A 109 3.29 -14.07 0.04
C GLU A 109 4.72 -13.92 0.56
N PHE A 110 4.89 -13.06 1.57
CA PHE A 110 6.22 -12.78 2.09
C PHE A 110 6.81 -13.93 2.92
N ALA A 111 6.00 -14.91 3.35
CA ALA A 111 6.49 -16.09 4.03
C ALA A 111 7.47 -16.87 3.14
N GLU A 112 7.14 -17.06 1.88
CA GLU A 112 8.02 -17.72 0.91
C GLU A 112 9.26 -16.89 0.61
N LEU A 113 9.09 -15.58 0.48
CA LEU A 113 10.21 -14.65 0.28
C LEU A 113 11.19 -14.72 1.46
N LYS A 114 10.69 -14.73 2.69
CA LYS A 114 11.51 -14.83 3.89
C LYS A 114 12.24 -16.16 3.99
N GLN A 115 11.60 -17.25 3.57
CA GLN A 115 12.18 -18.61 3.61
C GLN A 115 13.28 -18.79 2.56
N ASN A 116 13.05 -18.33 1.33
CA ASN A 116 13.96 -18.56 0.21
C ASN A 116 15.05 -17.49 0.08
N GLU A 117 14.74 -16.24 0.45
CA GLU A 117 15.63 -15.08 0.32
C GLU A 117 15.65 -14.25 1.63
N PRO A 118 16.11 -14.81 2.76
CA PRO A 118 16.02 -14.16 4.06
C PRO A 118 16.82 -12.84 4.13
N GLU A 119 17.95 -12.75 3.44
CA GLU A 119 18.75 -11.53 3.35
C GLU A 119 18.01 -10.43 2.59
N PHE A 120 17.36 -10.80 1.48
CA PHE A 120 16.53 -9.87 0.71
C PHE A 120 15.39 -9.32 1.56
N MET A 121 14.72 -10.18 2.32
CA MET A 121 13.62 -9.77 3.20
C MET A 121 14.08 -8.81 4.29
N THR A 122 15.19 -9.10 4.94
CA THR A 122 15.79 -8.24 5.99
C THR A 122 16.13 -6.86 5.44
N GLU A 123 16.77 -6.81 4.29
CA GLU A 123 17.15 -5.59 3.59
C GLU A 123 15.92 -4.78 3.13
N LEU A 124 14.88 -5.47 2.63
CA LEU A 124 13.64 -4.85 2.20
C LEU A 124 12.93 -4.14 3.35
N VAL A 125 12.81 -4.81 4.51
CA VAL A 125 12.20 -4.23 5.73
C VAL A 125 13.03 -3.02 6.22
N SER A 126 14.35 -3.14 6.24
CA SER A 126 15.24 -2.03 6.63
C SER A 126 15.11 -0.85 5.68
N THR A 127 15.05 -1.11 4.40
CA THR A 127 14.90 -0.10 3.33
C THR A 127 13.55 0.62 3.44
N ALA A 128 12.47 -0.10 3.71
CA ALA A 128 11.15 0.48 3.91
C ALA A 128 11.08 1.40 5.13
N ARG A 129 11.77 1.03 6.22
CA ARG A 129 11.87 1.88 7.41
C ARG A 129 12.55 3.23 7.11
N ILE A 130 13.65 3.21 6.38
CA ILE A 130 14.38 4.42 5.95
C ILE A 130 13.53 5.20 4.94
N GLY A 131 12.84 4.51 4.04
CA GLY A 131 12.03 5.07 2.97
C GLY A 131 10.75 5.80 3.40
N ARG A 132 10.34 5.68 4.66
CA ARG A 132 9.07 6.23 5.17
C ARG A 132 8.90 7.73 4.88
N SER A 133 9.88 8.55 5.21
CA SER A 133 9.86 10.00 4.93
C SER A 133 9.99 10.31 3.44
N LEU A 134 10.59 9.38 2.68
CA LEU A 134 10.76 9.49 1.24
C LEU A 134 9.54 9.01 0.43
N GLY A 135 8.46 8.58 1.12
CA GLY A 135 7.25 8.09 0.50
C GLY A 135 7.36 6.67 -0.07
N VAL A 136 8.23 5.83 0.50
CA VAL A 136 8.31 4.41 0.15
C VAL A 136 7.68 3.58 1.27
N HIS A 137 6.70 2.77 0.90
CA HIS A 137 5.87 1.98 1.82
C HIS A 137 5.97 0.50 1.46
N LEU A 138 5.92 -0.36 2.47
CA LEU A 138 5.96 -1.81 2.30
C LEU A 138 4.63 -2.41 2.77
N ILE A 139 4.02 -3.21 1.92
CA ILE A 139 2.86 -4.04 2.24
C ILE A 139 3.30 -5.49 2.17
N LEU A 140 3.22 -6.18 3.30
CA LEU A 140 3.53 -7.60 3.43
C LEU A 140 2.23 -8.37 3.64
N ALA A 141 1.92 -9.27 2.72
CA ALA A 141 0.80 -10.19 2.86
C ALA A 141 1.30 -11.63 3.00
N THR A 142 0.58 -12.43 3.76
CA THR A 142 0.84 -13.87 3.89
C THR A 142 -0.43 -14.61 4.26
N GLN A 143 -0.54 -15.85 3.82
CA GLN A 143 -1.61 -16.78 4.20
C GLN A 143 -1.28 -17.52 5.51
N LYS A 144 0.00 -17.58 5.90
CA LYS A 144 0.47 -18.25 7.12
C LYS A 144 1.34 -17.32 7.94
N PRO A 145 0.76 -16.55 8.87
CA PRO A 145 1.52 -15.62 9.70
C PRO A 145 2.39 -16.30 10.77
N SER A 146 1.95 -17.47 11.26
CA SER A 146 2.64 -18.18 12.35
C SER A 146 4.07 -18.57 11.98
N GLY A 147 5.02 -18.17 12.81
CA GLY A 147 6.45 -18.41 12.62
C GLY A 147 7.11 -17.58 11.52
N VAL A 148 6.37 -16.68 10.87
CA VAL A 148 6.87 -15.83 9.80
C VAL A 148 6.96 -14.37 10.22
N VAL A 149 5.97 -13.90 10.98
CA VAL A 149 5.95 -12.55 11.55
C VAL A 149 6.84 -12.54 12.80
N ASP A 150 8.04 -12.00 12.66
CA ASP A 150 8.94 -11.80 13.80
C ASP A 150 8.70 -10.43 14.46
N ASP A 151 9.32 -10.24 15.64
CA ASP A 151 9.19 -8.99 16.40
C ASP A 151 9.65 -7.76 15.61
N GLN A 152 10.60 -7.91 14.70
CA GLN A 152 11.08 -6.82 13.86
C GLN A 152 10.01 -6.41 12.84
N ILE A 153 9.39 -7.36 12.17
CA ILE A 153 8.30 -7.10 11.23
C ILE A 153 7.12 -6.52 12.00
N TRP A 154 6.74 -7.14 13.13
CA TRP A 154 5.58 -6.72 13.91
C TRP A 154 5.73 -5.28 14.45
N SER A 155 6.87 -4.96 15.06
CA SER A 155 7.13 -3.63 15.64
C SER A 155 7.25 -2.51 14.61
N ASN A 156 7.74 -2.83 13.41
CA ASN A 156 7.85 -1.86 12.31
C ASN A 156 6.54 -1.69 11.53
N SER A 157 5.57 -2.59 11.72
CA SER A 157 4.27 -2.56 11.04
C SER A 157 3.23 -1.87 11.93
N ARG A 158 3.06 -0.56 11.75
CA ARG A 158 2.06 0.20 12.50
C ARG A 158 0.63 -0.20 12.14
N PHE A 159 0.39 -0.53 10.88
CA PHE A 159 -0.92 -0.94 10.36
C PHE A 159 -0.93 -2.45 10.17
N LYS A 160 -1.88 -3.11 10.78
CA LYS A 160 -2.06 -4.56 10.70
C LYS A 160 -3.48 -4.85 10.24
N LEU A 161 -3.60 -5.73 9.25
CA LEU A 161 -4.87 -6.18 8.71
C LEU A 161 -4.96 -7.69 8.86
N ALA A 162 -5.96 -8.17 9.57
CA ALA A 162 -6.23 -9.60 9.71
C ALA A 162 -7.58 -9.94 9.10
N LEU A 163 -7.57 -10.62 7.95
CA LEU A 163 -8.73 -11.28 7.40
C LEU A 163 -9.00 -12.57 8.21
N LYS A 164 -10.03 -13.34 7.81
CA LYS A 164 -10.28 -14.65 8.40
C LYS A 164 -9.02 -15.52 8.34
N VAL A 165 -8.65 -16.08 9.48
CA VAL A 165 -7.60 -17.09 9.63
C VAL A 165 -8.21 -18.40 10.13
N ALA A 166 -7.46 -19.50 9.98
CA ALA A 166 -7.94 -20.82 10.41
C ALA A 166 -7.94 -20.96 11.94
N ASP A 167 -6.89 -20.49 12.58
CA ASP A 167 -6.61 -20.70 13.99
C ASP A 167 -6.48 -19.39 14.75
N GLU A 168 -6.83 -19.44 16.05
CA GLU A 168 -6.63 -18.30 16.96
C GLU A 168 -5.15 -17.90 17.11
N SER A 169 -4.22 -18.86 16.98
CA SER A 169 -2.78 -18.59 17.02
C SER A 169 -2.35 -17.66 15.89
N ASP A 170 -2.86 -17.89 14.68
CA ASP A 170 -2.59 -17.04 13.53
C ASP A 170 -3.14 -15.60 13.74
N SER A 171 -4.33 -15.49 14.32
CA SER A 171 -4.90 -14.18 14.68
C SER A 171 -4.02 -13.46 15.71
N LYS A 172 -3.63 -14.16 16.78
CA LYS A 172 -2.78 -13.59 17.84
C LYS A 172 -1.40 -13.17 17.34
N GLU A 173 -0.88 -13.84 16.32
CA GLU A 173 0.41 -13.47 15.70
C GLU A 173 0.34 -12.08 15.07
N ILE A 174 -0.76 -11.74 14.38
CA ILE A 174 -0.91 -10.47 13.66
C ILE A 174 -1.45 -9.37 14.56
N ILE A 175 -2.61 -9.58 15.20
CA ILE A 175 -3.35 -8.52 15.90
C ILE A 175 -3.37 -8.70 17.43
N LYS A 176 -2.67 -9.71 17.96
CA LYS A 176 -2.57 -10.05 19.40
C LYS A 176 -3.90 -10.43 20.07
N THR A 177 -4.95 -10.62 19.29
CA THR A 177 -6.27 -11.13 19.76
C THR A 177 -6.70 -12.34 18.94
N PRO A 178 -7.62 -13.20 19.41
CA PRO A 178 -8.11 -14.36 18.66
C PRO A 178 -9.18 -14.00 17.62
N ASP A 179 -9.58 -12.75 17.52
CA ASP A 179 -10.84 -12.30 16.92
C ASP A 179 -10.94 -12.62 15.42
N ALA A 180 -9.83 -12.58 14.68
CA ALA A 180 -9.85 -12.88 13.25
C ALA A 180 -10.22 -14.34 12.92
N ALA A 181 -10.01 -15.28 13.85
CA ALA A 181 -10.44 -16.68 13.68
C ALA A 181 -11.97 -16.81 13.69
N SER A 182 -12.68 -15.89 14.35
CA SER A 182 -14.14 -15.88 14.45
C SER A 182 -14.84 -15.23 13.25
N ILE A 183 -14.11 -14.67 12.30
CA ILE A 183 -14.69 -14.06 11.09
C ILE A 183 -15.33 -15.16 10.22
N ILE A 184 -16.57 -14.97 9.84
CA ILE A 184 -17.31 -15.90 8.96
C ILE A 184 -17.58 -15.32 7.58
N GLN A 185 -17.66 -14.00 7.45
CA GLN A 185 -17.96 -13.32 6.19
C GLN A 185 -16.70 -13.13 5.33
N PRO A 186 -16.73 -13.49 4.02
CA PRO A 186 -15.65 -13.21 3.11
C PRO A 186 -15.36 -11.70 3.02
N GLY A 187 -14.08 -11.33 3.00
CA GLY A 187 -13.66 -9.93 2.90
C GLY A 187 -13.83 -9.10 4.16
N ARG A 188 -14.31 -9.71 5.25
CA ARG A 188 -14.33 -9.08 6.58
C ARG A 188 -12.94 -9.11 7.17
N ALA A 189 -12.51 -8.04 7.83
CA ALA A 189 -11.17 -7.94 8.39
C ALA A 189 -11.12 -7.01 9.60
N TYR A 190 -10.16 -7.27 10.48
CA TYR A 190 -9.78 -6.36 11.55
C TYR A 190 -8.65 -5.44 11.07
N LEU A 191 -8.79 -4.16 11.31
CA LEU A 191 -7.73 -3.16 11.21
C LEU A 191 -7.24 -2.83 12.62
N GLN A 192 -5.94 -3.03 12.86
CA GLN A 192 -5.27 -2.56 14.06
C GLN A 192 -4.22 -1.52 13.67
N VAL A 193 -4.21 -0.38 14.35
CA VAL A 193 -3.21 0.67 14.16
C VAL A 193 -2.51 0.92 15.49
N GLY A 194 -1.18 0.93 15.45
CA GLY A 194 -0.37 1.12 16.64
C GLY A 194 -0.59 0.03 17.68
N ASN A 195 -0.63 0.42 18.95
CA ASN A 195 -0.98 -0.44 20.08
C ASN A 195 -2.45 -0.25 20.46
N ASN A 196 -3.36 -0.59 19.53
CA ASN A 196 -4.81 -0.39 19.67
C ASN A 196 -5.27 1.07 19.69
N GLU A 197 -4.54 1.99 19.06
CA GLU A 197 -5.03 3.35 18.78
C GLU A 197 -6.31 3.29 17.94
N ILE A 198 -6.36 2.33 17.00
CA ILE A 198 -7.54 1.94 16.24
C ILE A 198 -7.59 0.41 16.25
N TYR A 199 -8.75 -0.14 16.58
CA TYR A 199 -9.04 -1.56 16.48
C TYR A 199 -10.48 -1.72 15.98
N GLU A 200 -10.64 -1.95 14.67
CA GLU A 200 -11.94 -1.90 14.02
C GLU A 200 -12.17 -3.12 13.13
N LEU A 201 -13.36 -3.67 13.20
CA LEU A 201 -13.87 -4.66 12.27
C LEU A 201 -14.52 -3.94 11.09
N PHE A 202 -14.09 -4.23 9.86
CA PHE A 202 -14.65 -3.61 8.67
C PHE A 202 -14.93 -4.64 7.56
N GLN A 203 -15.74 -4.26 6.59
CA GLN A 203 -16.03 -5.04 5.39
C GLN A 203 -15.29 -4.41 4.20
N SER A 204 -14.43 -5.19 3.54
CA SER A 204 -13.80 -4.73 2.30
C SER A 204 -14.81 -4.68 1.15
N ALA A 205 -14.56 -3.78 0.19
CA ALA A 205 -15.29 -3.79 -1.07
C ALA A 205 -14.95 -5.06 -1.88
N TRP A 206 -15.89 -5.53 -2.67
CA TRP A 206 -15.68 -6.66 -3.56
C TRP A 206 -15.07 -6.20 -4.88
N SER A 207 -13.81 -6.58 -5.13
CA SER A 207 -13.07 -6.20 -6.35
C SER A 207 -13.56 -6.94 -7.61
N GLY A 208 -14.32 -8.03 -7.48
CA GLY A 208 -14.93 -8.77 -8.57
C GLY A 208 -16.29 -8.24 -9.03
N ALA A 209 -16.77 -7.13 -8.44
CA ALA A 209 -18.02 -6.51 -8.87
C ALA A 209 -17.93 -6.04 -10.34
N ARG A 210 -19.03 -6.25 -11.08
CA ARG A 210 -19.12 -5.77 -12.45
C ARG A 210 -19.04 -4.24 -12.46
N TYR A 211 -18.16 -3.66 -13.28
CA TYR A 211 -18.11 -2.22 -13.44
C TYR A 211 -19.44 -1.75 -14.10
N ALA A 212 -20.17 -0.93 -13.37
CA ALA A 212 -21.34 -0.22 -13.91
C ALA A 212 -20.94 1.27 -14.02
N PRO A 213 -20.76 1.83 -15.25
CA PRO A 213 -20.52 3.25 -15.38
C PRO A 213 -21.71 4.00 -14.77
N THR A 214 -21.42 4.93 -13.89
CA THR A 214 -22.45 5.82 -13.34
C THR A 214 -23.01 6.60 -14.52
N VAL A 215 -24.24 6.33 -14.91
CA VAL A 215 -24.95 7.14 -15.89
C VAL A 215 -25.10 8.51 -15.26
N LYS A 216 -24.34 9.50 -15.76
CA LYS A 216 -24.47 10.91 -15.41
C LYS A 216 -25.81 11.45 -15.95
N SER A 217 -26.91 10.93 -15.49
CA SER A 217 -28.23 11.51 -15.74
C SER A 217 -29.29 10.79 -14.89
N ARG A 218 -29.06 10.71 -13.60
CA ARG A 218 -30.17 10.82 -12.69
C ARG A 218 -29.96 12.16 -11.98
N THR A 219 -30.66 13.17 -12.41
CA THR A 219 -31.26 14.09 -11.47
C THR A 219 -31.83 13.17 -10.40
N GLU A 220 -31.14 13.05 -9.28
CA GLU A 220 -31.71 12.43 -8.11
C GLU A 220 -32.95 13.26 -7.83
N GLU A 221 -34.12 12.75 -8.21
CA GLU A 221 -35.35 13.20 -7.59
C GLU A 221 -35.11 12.93 -6.13
N VAL A 222 -34.86 14.00 -5.39
CA VAL A 222 -34.72 13.93 -3.94
C VAL A 222 -36.01 13.32 -3.43
N ASP A 223 -35.96 12.06 -3.03
CA ASP A 223 -37.11 11.39 -2.45
C ASP A 223 -37.40 12.02 -1.09
N ASN A 224 -38.27 13.01 -1.09
CA ASN A 224 -38.68 13.73 0.13
C ASN A 224 -39.74 12.96 0.93
N ARG A 225 -40.03 11.69 0.61
CA ARG A 225 -40.96 10.88 1.37
C ARG A 225 -40.36 10.53 2.74
N ILE A 226 -41.16 10.61 3.75
CA ILE A 226 -40.81 10.13 5.09
C ILE A 226 -41.00 8.62 5.12
N TRP A 227 -39.91 7.88 5.35
CA TRP A 227 -39.95 6.43 5.51
C TRP A 227 -40.00 6.08 6.99
N LEU A 228 -40.91 5.20 7.37
CA LEU A 228 -40.88 4.58 8.68
C LEU A 228 -39.84 3.50 8.69
N ILE A 229 -38.81 3.67 9.50
CA ILE A 229 -37.79 2.65 9.75
C ILE A 229 -38.35 1.71 10.80
N ASN A 230 -38.52 0.44 10.49
CA ASN A 230 -38.85 -0.59 11.45
C ASN A 230 -37.61 -1.18 12.12
N GLU A 231 -37.78 -2.08 13.10
CA GLU A 231 -36.66 -2.73 13.81
C GLU A 231 -35.71 -3.55 12.93
N LEU A 232 -36.02 -3.73 11.66
CA LEU A 232 -35.18 -4.48 10.70
C LEU A 232 -34.42 -3.54 9.73
N GLY A 233 -34.58 -2.22 9.79
CA GLY A 233 -33.91 -1.19 8.98
C GLY A 233 -34.62 -0.89 7.67
#